data_16290e3fb33ec6458338c66214e4602a
#
_entry.id   16290e3fb33ec6458338c66214e4602a
#
_cell.length_a   1.000
_cell.length_b   1.000
_cell.length_c   1.000
_cell.angle_alpha   90.00
_cell.angle_beta   90.00
_cell.angle_gamma   90.00
#
_symmetry.space_group_name_H-M   'P 1'
#
loop_
_entity.id
_entity.type
_entity.pdbx_description
1 polymer ?
#
loop_
_entity_poly.entity_id
_entity_poly.type
_entity_poly.pdbx_seq_one_letter_code
_entity_poly.pdbx_strand_id
1 'polypeptide(L)'
;MKKIALILVIIVMAVTATAQDGITLHFMRMNPYSQYSSPSAFLPYNGHVGMPALSNINVAFTNTNFLYKTLFGTNDEGTITTIKLNDFADKLDRKYNALNTNFSLNIIDFGFRVNKLYFNVSYRIRSDEYLTYNKDLFNLPIHGNMSYANAGEAAKPELKLTMNAYQELSVGIQAEITPRIYIGVRPKILFGLAHAKTKAANASLYTNPDDYSLLISHNLDASLSCVIPYSINIDTAGKPSIDFAPDAFLKNWQNAFKNVGAAIDLGFTYRINNMFGVSASVLDLGFIRWKTNNYRFKSSTADSGPYYDDGSFIFNGLSQEDIEQLSDDPKEFGKKVLDYFPLDINPAPAYTDMISGRFLVEGYCNLSKYHRFSALFQGRIVNKQFIPSFTVAWNGNFLNIFDLCVSYTLSRRSYGNLGVGVGLNLGVFHLYAVTDNILSLAHDKNTPISLLSAKNANIQTGIVFDWGKVKEKKLKRDKYKKIVVDED
;
A
#
# COMPACT_ATOMS: atom_id res chain seq x y z
N MET A 1 -9.97 -6.32 -27.70
CA MET A 1 -10.03 -4.91 -27.26
C MET A 1 -10.88 -4.70 -26.02
N LYS A 2 -12.17 -5.10 -25.94
CA LYS A 2 -13.02 -4.89 -24.74
C LYS A 2 -12.48 -5.61 -23.48
N LYS A 3 -11.86 -6.79 -23.60
CA LYS A 3 -11.29 -7.54 -22.44
C LYS A 3 -9.93 -6.99 -21.99
N ILE A 4 -9.09 -6.50 -22.91
CA ILE A 4 -7.86 -5.75 -22.58
C ILE A 4 -8.22 -4.40 -21.95
N ALA A 5 -9.27 -3.74 -22.45
CA ALA A 5 -9.83 -2.55 -21.81
C ALA A 5 -10.41 -2.87 -20.42
N LEU A 6 -11.01 -4.05 -20.21
CA LEU A 6 -11.50 -4.47 -18.91
C LEU A 6 -10.37 -4.81 -17.93
N ILE A 7 -9.31 -5.47 -18.39
CA ILE A 7 -8.08 -5.70 -17.61
C ILE A 7 -7.36 -4.37 -17.33
N LEU A 8 -7.27 -3.47 -18.31
CA LEU A 8 -6.80 -2.10 -18.10
C LEU A 8 -7.74 -1.31 -17.17
N VAL A 9 -9.05 -1.48 -17.25
CA VAL A 9 -10.04 -0.87 -16.35
C VAL A 9 -9.98 -1.49 -14.96
N ILE A 10 -9.75 -2.80 -14.81
CA ILE A 10 -9.50 -3.44 -13.51
C ILE A 10 -8.15 -3.00 -12.94
N ILE A 11 -7.11 -2.89 -13.76
CA ILE A 11 -5.82 -2.30 -13.40
C ILE A 11 -6.00 -0.80 -13.09
N VAL A 12 -6.80 -0.06 -13.87
CA VAL A 12 -7.10 1.36 -13.61
C VAL A 12 -8.07 1.53 -12.44
N MET A 13 -9.01 0.62 -12.18
CA MET A 13 -9.81 0.63 -10.94
C MET A 13 -8.99 0.19 -9.72
N ALA A 14 -8.04 -0.74 -9.88
CA ALA A 14 -7.01 -0.99 -8.87
C ALA A 14 -6.03 0.19 -8.73
N VAL A 15 -5.84 0.99 -9.77
CA VAL A 15 -4.99 2.20 -9.83
C VAL A 15 -5.67 3.44 -9.19
N THR A 16 -6.94 3.40 -8.86
CA THR A 16 -7.62 4.53 -8.17
C THR A 16 -7.51 4.52 -6.64
N ALA A 17 -6.69 3.63 -6.06
CA ALA A 17 -6.43 3.61 -4.62
C ALA A 17 -4.92 3.37 -4.35
N THR A 18 -4.18 3.73 -3.46
CA THR A 18 -3.26 4.72 -3.09
C THR A 18 -2.60 4.54 -1.71
N ALA A 19 -1.37 4.79 -1.44
CA ALA A 19 -0.69 4.37 -0.24
C ALA A 19 0.35 5.31 0.39
N GLN A 20 -0.09 6.24 1.18
CA GLN A 20 0.61 6.60 2.41
C GLN A 20 -0.35 6.32 3.57
N ASP A 21 0.12 5.56 4.59
CA ASP A 21 -0.74 5.05 5.68
C ASP A 21 -1.14 6.14 6.67
N GLY A 22 -1.89 7.17 6.28
CA GLY A 22 -2.47 8.15 7.23
C GLY A 22 -1.47 8.67 8.27
N ILE A 23 -0.24 9.05 7.87
CA ILE A 23 0.81 9.46 8.81
C ILE A 23 0.38 10.73 9.57
N THR A 24 -0.30 11.65 8.91
CA THR A 24 -0.78 12.89 9.54
C THR A 24 -1.77 12.61 10.66
N LEU A 25 -2.62 11.58 10.54
CA LEU A 25 -3.55 11.16 11.59
C LEU A 25 -2.83 10.68 12.86
N HIS A 26 -1.63 10.13 12.75
CA HIS A 26 -0.79 9.70 13.87
C HIS A 26 -0.61 10.84 14.91
N PHE A 27 -0.49 12.07 14.45
CA PHE A 27 -0.24 13.24 15.29
C PHE A 27 -1.52 13.87 15.87
N MET A 28 -2.72 13.48 15.39
CA MET A 28 -4.00 14.01 15.86
C MET A 28 -4.43 13.33 17.16
N ARG A 29 -4.05 13.92 18.30
CA ARG A 29 -4.20 13.33 19.64
C ARG A 29 -5.64 13.18 20.13
N MET A 30 -6.57 13.94 19.55
CA MET A 30 -7.98 13.86 19.88
C MET A 30 -8.69 12.74 19.13
N ASN A 31 -8.09 12.22 18.08
CA ASN A 31 -8.69 11.21 17.21
C ASN A 31 -8.39 9.79 17.74
N PRO A 32 -9.40 8.92 17.95
CA PRO A 32 -9.19 7.55 18.43
C PRO A 32 -8.34 6.70 17.50
N TYR A 33 -8.40 6.97 16.22
CA TYR A 33 -7.68 6.20 15.22
C TYR A 33 -6.18 6.48 15.15
N SER A 34 -5.68 7.50 15.88
CA SER A 34 -4.25 7.66 16.13
C SER A 34 -3.64 6.42 16.80
N GLN A 35 -4.44 5.66 17.58
CA GLN A 35 -4.01 4.39 18.18
C GLN A 35 -3.74 3.27 17.16
N TYR A 36 -4.17 3.39 15.90
CA TYR A 36 -3.80 2.43 14.85
C TYR A 36 -2.32 2.50 14.43
N SER A 37 -1.69 3.64 14.68
CA SER A 37 -0.25 3.84 14.47
C SER A 37 0.53 3.97 15.78
N SER A 38 -0.14 4.27 16.90
CA SER A 38 0.47 4.36 18.24
C SER A 38 -0.43 3.69 19.28
N PRO A 39 -0.36 2.35 19.46
CA PRO A 39 -1.23 1.59 20.38
C PRO A 39 -1.14 2.07 21.83
N SER A 40 -0.05 2.70 22.23
CA SER A 40 0.17 3.27 23.56
C SER A 40 -0.31 4.72 23.71
N ALA A 41 -0.85 5.34 22.64
CA ALA A 41 -1.30 6.73 22.68
C ALA A 41 -2.43 6.93 23.72
N PHE A 42 -2.28 7.97 24.54
CA PHE A 42 -3.31 8.35 25.48
C PHE A 42 -4.46 9.05 24.76
N LEU A 43 -5.68 8.56 24.93
CA LEU A 43 -6.90 9.19 24.41
C LEU A 43 -7.59 10.03 25.50
N PRO A 44 -7.99 11.27 25.20
CA PRO A 44 -8.50 12.23 26.21
C PRO A 44 -10.00 12.09 26.52
N TYR A 45 -10.57 10.89 26.40
CA TYR A 45 -11.98 10.60 26.68
C TYR A 45 -12.19 9.21 27.31
N ASN A 46 -13.37 9.02 27.91
CA ASN A 46 -13.72 7.76 28.55
C ASN A 46 -14.18 6.69 27.57
N GLY A 47 -14.75 7.08 26.45
CA GLY A 47 -15.14 6.12 25.44
C GLY A 47 -15.40 6.77 24.09
N HIS A 48 -15.48 5.92 23.08
CA HIS A 48 -15.90 6.28 21.73
C HIS A 48 -16.66 5.15 21.07
N VAL A 49 -17.50 5.50 20.09
CA VAL A 49 -18.13 4.59 19.13
C VAL A 49 -17.97 5.21 17.75
N GLY A 50 -17.41 4.45 16.84
CA GLY A 50 -17.34 4.83 15.44
C GLY A 50 -18.68 4.65 14.74
N MET A 51 -19.05 5.60 13.87
CA MET A 51 -20.23 5.41 13.00
C MET A 51 -19.96 4.23 12.05
N PRO A 52 -20.84 3.19 12.02
CA PRO A 52 -20.59 2.01 11.21
C PRO A 52 -20.29 2.34 9.75
N ALA A 53 -19.21 1.75 9.22
CA ALA A 53 -18.70 1.96 7.86
C ALA A 53 -18.32 3.41 7.49
N LEU A 54 -18.51 4.39 8.38
CA LEU A 54 -18.19 5.80 8.16
C LEU A 54 -17.23 6.37 9.21
N SER A 55 -16.77 5.56 10.14
CA SER A 55 -15.93 6.05 11.24
C SER A 55 -14.48 6.27 10.85
N ASN A 56 -13.98 5.47 9.92
CA ASN A 56 -12.63 5.61 9.39
C ASN A 56 -12.55 4.98 8.01
N ILE A 57 -12.55 5.82 7.01
CA ILE A 57 -12.34 5.47 5.62
C ILE A 57 -10.98 6.04 5.24
N ASN A 58 -10.06 5.18 4.89
CA ASN A 58 -8.73 5.59 4.40
C ASN A 58 -8.53 5.04 3.00
N VAL A 59 -8.13 5.93 2.12
CA VAL A 59 -7.74 5.63 0.74
C VAL A 59 -6.44 6.37 0.50
N ALA A 60 -5.39 5.63 0.19
CA ALA A 60 -4.08 6.25 0.06
C ALA A 60 -3.23 5.72 -1.15
N PHE A 61 -2.41 6.55 -1.94
CA PHE A 61 -1.64 6.31 -3.19
C PHE A 61 -0.22 6.81 -3.14
N THR A 62 0.69 5.95 -3.54
CA THR A 62 2.06 6.39 -3.76
C THR A 62 2.59 5.83 -5.06
N ASN A 63 3.12 6.73 -5.86
CA ASN A 63 3.79 6.41 -7.09
C ASN A 63 5.17 7.10 -7.09
N THR A 64 6.21 6.39 -7.43
CA THR A 64 7.56 6.94 -7.29
C THR A 64 7.99 7.88 -8.39
N ASN A 65 7.49 7.74 -9.64
CA ASN A 65 8.17 8.37 -10.77
C ASN A 65 7.30 9.07 -11.81
N PHE A 66 6.01 8.77 -11.96
CA PHE A 66 5.22 9.45 -12.97
C PHE A 66 4.02 10.22 -12.38
N LEU A 67 3.56 11.19 -13.12
CA LEU A 67 2.33 11.93 -12.85
C LEU A 67 1.31 11.59 -13.94
N TYR A 68 0.03 11.68 -13.63
CA TYR A 68 -1.05 11.47 -14.60
C TYR A 68 -0.82 12.24 -15.90
N LYS A 69 -0.50 13.53 -15.80
CA LYS A 69 -0.19 14.41 -16.93
C LYS A 69 1.04 14.00 -17.77
N THR A 70 1.89 13.13 -17.24
CA THR A 70 3.02 12.57 -17.99
C THR A 70 2.56 11.47 -18.94
N LEU A 71 1.51 10.73 -18.55
CA LEU A 71 0.95 9.64 -19.35
C LEU A 71 -0.16 10.12 -20.28
N PHE A 72 -0.96 11.09 -19.84
CA PHE A 72 -2.14 11.55 -20.59
C PHE A 72 -1.98 13.01 -20.98
N GLY A 73 -2.27 13.31 -22.25
CA GLY A 73 -2.53 14.67 -22.73
C GLY A 73 -4.02 14.96 -22.65
N THR A 74 -4.37 16.14 -22.15
CA THR A 74 -5.76 16.60 -22.04
C THR A 74 -5.95 17.90 -22.82
N ASN A 75 -7.18 18.15 -23.29
CA ASN A 75 -7.59 19.45 -23.82
C ASN A 75 -7.92 20.43 -22.66
N ASP A 76 -8.34 21.67 -23.02
CA ASP A 76 -8.71 22.72 -22.05
C ASP A 76 -9.90 22.34 -21.17
N GLU A 77 -10.72 21.40 -21.61
CA GLU A 77 -11.87 20.86 -20.86
C GLU A 77 -11.49 19.69 -19.94
N GLY A 78 -10.23 19.27 -19.91
CA GLY A 78 -9.74 18.14 -19.11
C GLY A 78 -10.02 16.76 -19.72
N THR A 79 -10.52 16.71 -20.98
CA THR A 79 -10.75 15.44 -21.67
C THR A 79 -9.43 14.87 -22.17
N ILE A 80 -9.18 13.57 -21.94
CA ILE A 80 -7.99 12.87 -22.45
C ILE A 80 -8.04 12.84 -23.98
N THR A 81 -7.04 13.45 -24.62
CA THR A 81 -6.91 13.50 -26.08
C THR A 81 -5.82 12.61 -26.61
N THR A 82 -4.77 12.37 -25.83
CA THR A 82 -3.59 11.60 -26.25
C THR A 82 -3.02 10.79 -25.10
N ILE A 83 -2.34 9.68 -25.44
CA ILE A 83 -1.53 8.89 -24.51
C ILE A 83 -0.05 9.11 -24.87
N LYS A 84 0.71 9.66 -23.93
CA LYS A 84 2.12 10.05 -24.11
C LYS A 84 3.04 8.92 -23.62
N LEU A 85 3.08 7.81 -24.33
CA LEU A 85 3.84 6.63 -23.92
C LEU A 85 5.34 6.89 -23.82
N ASN A 86 5.90 7.66 -24.76
CA ASN A 86 7.31 8.02 -24.76
C ASN A 86 7.68 8.86 -23.52
N ASP A 87 6.91 9.92 -23.25
CA ASP A 87 7.11 10.78 -22.07
C ASP A 87 7.01 9.99 -20.78
N PHE A 88 6.11 9.00 -20.73
CA PHE A 88 5.96 8.09 -19.60
C PHE A 88 7.20 7.20 -19.43
N ALA A 89 7.64 6.52 -20.50
CA ALA A 89 8.79 5.63 -20.47
C ALA A 89 10.07 6.38 -20.06
N ASP A 90 10.25 7.61 -20.55
CA ASP A 90 11.43 8.42 -20.23
C ASP A 90 11.49 8.88 -18.78
N LYS A 91 10.35 9.04 -18.11
CA LYS A 91 10.28 9.41 -16.69
C LYS A 91 10.54 8.22 -15.75
N LEU A 92 10.47 6.99 -16.25
CA LEU A 92 10.71 5.81 -15.43
C LEU A 92 12.19 5.69 -15.02
N ASP A 93 12.41 5.27 -13.79
CA ASP A 93 13.74 4.91 -13.32
C ASP A 93 14.17 3.56 -13.88
N ARG A 94 15.47 3.45 -14.26
CA ARG A 94 16.00 2.24 -14.91
C ARG A 94 15.82 0.98 -14.06
N LYS A 95 15.98 1.09 -12.73
CA LYS A 95 16.00 -0.08 -11.83
C LYS A 95 14.74 -0.28 -11.00
N TYR A 96 14.05 0.82 -10.64
CA TYR A 96 13.02 0.73 -9.62
C TYR A 96 11.95 1.81 -9.77
N ASN A 97 10.76 1.36 -10.05
CA ASN A 97 9.53 2.14 -9.96
C ASN A 97 8.57 1.39 -9.05
N ALA A 98 7.78 2.07 -8.27
CA ALA A 98 6.80 1.47 -7.39
C ALA A 98 5.47 2.20 -7.45
N LEU A 99 4.42 1.41 -7.40
CA LEU A 99 3.05 1.83 -7.17
C LEU A 99 2.55 1.10 -5.94
N ASN A 100 2.13 1.84 -4.94
CA ASN A 100 1.54 1.31 -3.73
C ASN A 100 0.12 1.78 -3.60
N THR A 101 -0.73 0.90 -3.09
CA THR A 101 -2.11 1.21 -2.77
C THR A 101 -2.46 0.69 -1.38
N ASN A 102 -3.27 1.44 -0.65
CA ASN A 102 -3.78 1.04 0.66
C ASN A 102 -5.23 1.51 0.81
N PHE A 103 -6.07 0.59 1.19
CA PHE A 103 -7.46 0.87 1.55
C PHE A 103 -7.76 0.33 2.94
N SER A 104 -8.47 1.08 3.75
CA SER A 104 -9.05 0.56 4.99
C SER A 104 -10.41 1.19 5.29
N LEU A 105 -11.32 0.35 5.76
CA LEU A 105 -12.68 0.72 6.12
C LEU A 105 -13.03 0.10 7.47
N ASN A 106 -13.35 0.93 8.46
CA ASN A 106 -13.87 0.45 9.72
C ASN A 106 -15.37 0.14 9.59
N ILE A 107 -15.74 -1.09 9.82
CA ILE A 107 -17.15 -1.54 9.83
C ILE A 107 -17.75 -1.31 11.22
N ILE A 108 -17.03 -1.72 12.26
CA ILE A 108 -17.40 -1.56 13.67
C ILE A 108 -16.16 -1.09 14.41
N ASP A 109 -16.34 -0.11 15.28
CA ASP A 109 -15.28 0.36 16.15
C ASP A 109 -15.87 0.99 17.41
N PHE A 110 -15.37 0.57 18.57
CA PHE A 110 -15.73 1.19 19.84
C PHE A 110 -14.61 1.00 20.86
N GLY A 111 -14.55 1.91 21.83
CA GLY A 111 -13.59 1.82 22.91
C GLY A 111 -14.11 2.46 24.19
N PHE A 112 -13.58 2.00 25.31
CA PHE A 112 -13.94 2.52 26.63
C PHE A 112 -12.79 2.41 27.62
N ARG A 113 -12.81 3.30 28.61
CA ARG A 113 -11.80 3.39 29.66
C ARG A 113 -12.32 2.76 30.96
N VAL A 114 -11.50 1.93 31.57
CA VAL A 114 -11.68 1.41 32.92
C VAL A 114 -10.43 1.75 33.71
N ASN A 115 -10.53 2.70 34.61
CA ASN A 115 -9.40 3.21 35.39
C ASN A 115 -8.22 3.65 34.51
N LYS A 116 -7.10 2.95 34.59
CA LYS A 116 -5.87 3.21 33.84
C LYS A 116 -5.78 2.46 32.51
N LEU A 117 -6.80 1.66 32.19
CA LEU A 117 -6.84 0.88 30.97
C LEU A 117 -7.82 1.50 29.99
N TYR A 118 -7.45 1.52 28.73
CA TYR A 118 -8.36 1.86 27.64
C TYR A 118 -8.44 0.66 26.69
N PHE A 119 -9.65 0.17 26.53
CA PHE A 119 -9.96 -0.94 25.65
C PHE A 119 -10.53 -0.43 24.34
N ASN A 120 -10.18 -1.01 23.23
CA ASN A 120 -10.86 -0.81 21.96
C ASN A 120 -11.09 -2.13 21.22
N VAL A 121 -12.20 -2.21 20.51
CA VAL A 121 -12.53 -3.34 19.64
C VAL A 121 -12.84 -2.77 18.27
N SER A 122 -12.23 -3.33 17.24
CA SER A 122 -12.52 -2.91 15.87
C SER A 122 -12.61 -4.10 14.91
N TYR A 123 -13.51 -3.96 13.95
CA TYR A 123 -13.62 -4.83 12.80
C TYR A 123 -13.47 -3.99 11.53
N ARG A 124 -12.43 -4.31 10.73
CA ARG A 124 -12.02 -3.53 9.57
C ARG A 124 -11.84 -4.41 8.35
N ILE A 125 -12.05 -3.82 7.18
CA ILE A 125 -11.57 -4.37 5.90
C ILE A 125 -10.33 -3.60 5.51
N ARG A 126 -9.29 -4.30 5.09
CA ARG A 126 -8.03 -3.71 4.65
C ARG A 126 -7.58 -4.33 3.34
N SER A 127 -6.95 -3.52 2.50
CA SER A 127 -6.27 -3.95 1.29
C SER A 127 -4.96 -3.19 1.17
N ASP A 128 -3.87 -3.91 0.91
CA ASP A 128 -2.53 -3.39 0.71
C ASP A 128 -1.98 -4.00 -0.59
N GLU A 129 -1.74 -3.18 -1.60
CA GLU A 129 -1.12 -3.58 -2.85
C GLU A 129 0.22 -2.88 -3.01
N TYR A 130 1.21 -3.63 -3.48
CA TYR A 130 2.55 -3.15 -3.73
C TYR A 130 3.07 -3.73 -5.05
N LEU A 131 3.14 -2.87 -6.05
CA LEU A 131 3.65 -3.19 -7.38
C LEU A 131 5.00 -2.50 -7.57
N THR A 132 6.02 -3.28 -7.94
CA THR A 132 7.31 -2.74 -8.38
C THR A 132 7.64 -3.21 -9.77
N TYR A 133 8.28 -2.34 -10.55
CA TYR A 133 8.69 -2.62 -11.92
C TYR A 133 9.91 -1.77 -12.29
N ASN A 134 10.64 -2.21 -13.29
CA ASN A 134 11.75 -1.45 -13.86
C ASN A 134 11.35 -0.74 -15.17
N LYS A 135 12.25 0.11 -15.69
CA LYS A 135 12.01 0.86 -16.94
C LYS A 135 11.85 -0.09 -18.12
N ASP A 136 12.60 -1.19 -18.17
CA ASP A 136 12.64 -2.10 -19.33
C ASP A 136 11.27 -2.73 -19.61
N LEU A 137 10.41 -2.90 -18.59
CA LEU A 137 9.06 -3.43 -18.75
C LEU A 137 8.21 -2.60 -19.73
N PHE A 138 8.40 -1.29 -19.76
CA PHE A 138 7.68 -0.37 -20.64
C PHE A 138 8.52 0.12 -21.80
N ASN A 139 9.84 0.28 -21.60
CA ASN A 139 10.74 0.75 -22.62
C ASN A 139 10.84 -0.22 -23.81
N LEU A 140 10.90 -1.52 -23.52
CA LEU A 140 11.00 -2.56 -24.54
C LEU A 140 9.78 -2.56 -25.49
N PRO A 141 8.51 -2.59 -25.04
CA PRO A 141 7.36 -2.56 -25.95
C PRO A 141 7.12 -1.19 -26.62
N ILE A 142 7.66 -0.09 -26.08
CA ILE A 142 7.46 1.26 -26.62
C ILE A 142 8.55 1.60 -27.63
N HIS A 143 9.83 1.36 -27.32
CA HIS A 143 10.99 1.76 -28.12
C HIS A 143 11.71 0.59 -28.82
N GLY A 144 11.27 -0.65 -28.53
CA GLY A 144 11.92 -1.85 -29.09
C GLY A 144 13.26 -2.17 -28.41
N ASN A 145 13.99 -3.09 -29.02
CA ASN A 145 15.21 -3.69 -28.47
C ASN A 145 16.52 -3.13 -29.06
N MET A 146 16.45 -2.29 -30.10
CA MET A 146 17.66 -1.84 -30.83
C MET A 146 18.63 -1.04 -29.98
N SER A 147 18.13 -0.27 -29.01
CA SER A 147 19.02 0.48 -28.09
C SER A 147 19.85 -0.43 -27.21
N TYR A 148 19.30 -1.57 -26.80
CA TYR A 148 20.00 -2.61 -26.03
C TYR A 148 20.99 -3.37 -26.92
N ALA A 149 20.58 -3.74 -28.14
CA ALA A 149 21.45 -4.41 -29.12
C ALA A 149 22.70 -3.57 -29.42
N ASN A 150 22.54 -2.28 -29.71
CA ASN A 150 23.63 -1.37 -29.98
C ASN A 150 24.59 -1.17 -28.77
N ALA A 151 24.08 -1.36 -27.55
CA ALA A 151 24.86 -1.32 -26.32
C ALA A 151 25.50 -2.67 -25.96
N GLY A 152 25.17 -3.77 -26.67
CA GLY A 152 25.58 -5.13 -26.32
C GLY A 152 24.97 -5.62 -25.00
N GLU A 153 23.83 -5.03 -24.57
CA GLU A 153 23.14 -5.33 -23.31
C GLU A 153 21.86 -6.11 -23.59
N ALA A 154 21.41 -6.92 -22.60
CA ALA A 154 20.08 -7.51 -22.63
C ALA A 154 19.07 -6.55 -21.97
N ALA A 155 17.88 -6.42 -22.58
CA ALA A 155 16.74 -5.84 -21.88
C ALA A 155 16.24 -6.84 -20.80
N LYS A 156 15.96 -6.34 -19.59
CA LYS A 156 15.60 -7.19 -18.45
C LYS A 156 14.32 -6.69 -17.78
N PRO A 157 13.15 -6.81 -18.44
CA PRO A 157 11.87 -6.42 -17.83
C PRO A 157 11.59 -7.22 -16.55
N GLU A 158 11.20 -6.50 -15.49
CA GLU A 158 10.88 -7.09 -14.19
C GLU A 158 9.61 -6.46 -13.61
N LEU A 159 8.73 -7.31 -13.06
CA LEU A 159 7.51 -6.94 -12.35
C LEU A 159 7.42 -7.73 -11.06
N LYS A 160 7.10 -7.08 -9.93
CA LYS A 160 6.77 -7.76 -8.67
C LYS A 160 5.49 -7.18 -8.09
N LEU A 161 4.54 -8.06 -7.83
CA LEU A 161 3.27 -7.72 -7.19
C LEU A 161 3.19 -8.41 -5.83
N THR A 162 2.74 -7.67 -4.83
CA THR A 162 2.20 -8.23 -3.59
C THR A 162 0.90 -7.52 -3.29
N MET A 163 -0.17 -8.29 -3.16
CA MET A 163 -1.50 -7.82 -2.82
C MET A 163 -2.01 -8.63 -1.64
N ASN A 164 -2.53 -7.96 -0.63
CA ASN A 164 -3.21 -8.56 0.51
C ASN A 164 -4.52 -7.83 0.73
N ALA A 165 -5.64 -8.52 0.62
CA ALA A 165 -6.95 -8.02 1.04
C ALA A 165 -7.48 -8.94 2.14
N TYR A 166 -7.90 -8.38 3.27
CA TYR A 166 -8.33 -9.15 4.43
C TYR A 166 -9.25 -8.35 5.34
N GLN A 167 -10.00 -9.08 6.14
CA GLN A 167 -10.76 -8.56 7.26
C GLN A 167 -9.91 -8.69 8.53
N GLU A 168 -9.97 -7.71 9.41
CA GLU A 168 -9.23 -7.66 10.67
C GLU A 168 -10.18 -7.45 11.83
N LEU A 169 -10.24 -8.40 12.76
CA LEU A 169 -10.86 -8.24 14.06
C LEU A 169 -9.76 -8.00 15.08
N SER A 170 -9.79 -6.88 15.77
CA SER A 170 -8.76 -6.55 16.76
C SER A 170 -9.34 -6.12 18.10
N VAL A 171 -8.61 -6.44 19.17
CA VAL A 171 -8.86 -5.98 20.53
C VAL A 171 -7.62 -5.27 21.04
N GLY A 172 -7.71 -3.96 21.23
CA GLY A 172 -6.60 -3.16 21.73
C GLY A 172 -6.73 -2.88 23.22
N ILE A 173 -5.61 -2.89 23.92
CA ILE A 173 -5.50 -2.49 25.34
C ILE A 173 -4.36 -1.50 25.45
N GLN A 174 -4.67 -0.27 25.87
CA GLN A 174 -3.69 0.72 26.29
C GLN A 174 -3.70 0.82 27.81
N ALA A 175 -2.53 0.75 28.45
CA ALA A 175 -2.37 0.79 29.90
C ALA A 175 -1.47 1.95 30.33
N GLU A 176 -1.94 2.78 31.28
CA GLU A 176 -1.12 3.70 32.06
C GLU A 176 -0.43 2.92 33.20
N ILE A 177 0.78 2.43 32.97
CA ILE A 177 1.54 1.69 34.01
C ILE A 177 1.98 2.65 35.11
N THR A 178 2.54 3.78 34.71
CA THR A 178 2.85 4.91 35.56
C THR A 178 2.44 6.21 34.84
N PRO A 179 2.40 7.37 35.52
CA PRO A 179 2.15 8.64 34.80
C PRO A 179 3.19 8.95 33.71
N ARG A 180 4.33 8.26 33.68
CA ARG A 180 5.39 8.41 32.67
C ARG A 180 5.35 7.33 31.60
N ILE A 181 4.78 6.16 31.85
CA ILE A 181 4.88 4.98 31.00
C ILE A 181 3.50 4.51 30.57
N TYR A 182 3.30 4.46 29.26
CA TYR A 182 2.12 3.86 28.63
C TYR A 182 2.55 2.71 27.74
N ILE A 183 1.80 1.62 27.80
CA ILE A 183 2.01 0.43 26.96
C ILE A 183 0.71 0.15 26.21
N GLY A 184 0.82 -0.22 24.94
CA GLY A 184 -0.31 -0.64 24.12
C GLY A 184 -0.04 -1.99 23.49
N VAL A 185 -1.05 -2.86 23.51
CA VAL A 185 -1.02 -4.17 22.84
C VAL A 185 -2.34 -4.35 22.09
N ARG A 186 -2.28 -4.79 20.85
CA ARG A 186 -3.45 -5.07 20.02
C ARG A 186 -3.29 -6.37 19.27
N PRO A 187 -3.69 -7.52 19.84
CA PRO A 187 -3.86 -8.77 19.11
C PRO A 187 -4.96 -8.63 18.05
N LYS A 188 -4.75 -9.35 16.94
CA LYS A 188 -5.60 -9.32 15.75
C LYS A 188 -5.84 -10.73 15.24
N ILE A 189 -7.06 -10.99 14.82
CA ILE A 189 -7.43 -12.16 14.02
C ILE A 189 -7.67 -11.65 12.60
N LEU A 190 -7.08 -12.31 11.63
CA LEU A 190 -7.14 -11.93 10.23
C LEU A 190 -7.92 -12.98 9.44
N PHE A 191 -8.73 -12.53 8.48
CA PHE A 191 -9.49 -13.40 7.59
C PHE A 191 -9.23 -12.95 6.14
N GLY A 192 -8.44 -13.74 5.41
CA GLY A 192 -7.98 -13.39 4.06
C GLY A 192 -9.10 -13.42 3.03
N LEU A 193 -9.21 -12.34 2.26
CA LEU A 193 -10.15 -12.20 1.14
C LEU A 193 -9.49 -12.51 -0.20
N ALA A 194 -8.33 -11.89 -0.46
CA ALA A 194 -7.56 -12.10 -1.67
C ALA A 194 -6.07 -11.89 -1.41
N HIS A 195 -5.25 -12.67 -2.07
CA HIS A 195 -3.79 -12.56 -2.03
C HIS A 195 -3.22 -12.84 -3.41
N ALA A 196 -2.31 -11.99 -3.84
CA ALA A 196 -1.50 -12.23 -5.03
C ALA A 196 -0.05 -11.87 -4.73
N LYS A 197 0.89 -12.72 -5.10
CA LYS A 197 2.31 -12.48 -4.89
C LYS A 197 3.14 -13.08 -6.00
N THR A 198 3.98 -12.25 -6.60
CA THR A 198 5.04 -12.73 -7.49
C THR A 198 6.32 -12.95 -6.69
N LYS A 199 6.88 -14.14 -6.75
CA LYS A 199 8.23 -14.44 -6.26
C LYS A 199 9.27 -14.07 -7.30
N ALA A 200 8.97 -14.38 -8.57
CA ALA A 200 9.71 -13.97 -9.74
C ALA A 200 8.71 -13.59 -10.83
N ALA A 201 8.98 -12.52 -11.56
CA ALA A 201 8.34 -12.17 -12.82
C ALA A 201 9.31 -11.28 -13.58
N ASN A 202 10.27 -11.91 -14.24
CA ASN A 202 11.31 -11.28 -15.02
C ASN A 202 11.56 -12.03 -16.32
N ALA A 203 12.07 -11.31 -17.30
CA ALA A 203 12.57 -11.88 -18.53
C ALA A 203 13.93 -11.27 -18.88
N SER A 204 14.64 -11.86 -19.79
CA SER A 204 15.83 -11.31 -20.41
C SER A 204 15.71 -11.48 -21.91
N LEU A 205 15.94 -10.40 -22.65
CA LEU A 205 15.95 -10.38 -24.10
C LEU A 205 17.28 -9.81 -24.56
N TYR A 206 18.14 -10.67 -25.09
CA TYR A 206 19.41 -10.28 -25.70
C TYR A 206 19.26 -10.38 -27.22
N THR A 207 19.66 -9.32 -27.93
CA THR A 207 19.69 -9.28 -29.39
C THR A 207 21.13 -9.42 -29.85
N ASN A 208 21.41 -10.46 -30.62
CA ASN A 208 22.71 -10.63 -31.24
C ASN A 208 22.93 -9.51 -32.30
N PRO A 209 23.97 -8.71 -32.22
CA PRO A 209 24.18 -7.61 -33.16
C PRO A 209 24.57 -8.06 -34.56
N ASP A 210 25.07 -9.30 -34.71
CA ASP A 210 25.58 -9.81 -35.99
C ASP A 210 24.47 -10.33 -36.90
N ASP A 211 23.46 -11.02 -36.33
CA ASP A 211 22.38 -11.66 -37.08
C ASP A 211 20.97 -11.25 -36.62
N TYR A 212 20.88 -10.38 -35.62
CA TYR A 212 19.65 -9.91 -35.00
C TYR A 212 18.77 -10.98 -34.37
N SER A 213 19.29 -12.21 -34.19
CA SER A 213 18.61 -13.25 -33.44
C SER A 213 18.37 -12.81 -31.98
N LEU A 214 17.23 -13.22 -31.41
CA LEU A 214 16.85 -12.90 -30.07
C LEU A 214 17.00 -14.11 -29.16
N LEU A 215 17.87 -14.00 -28.14
CA LEU A 215 17.91 -14.98 -27.06
C LEU A 215 16.97 -14.48 -25.95
N ILE A 216 15.91 -15.25 -25.70
CA ILE A 216 14.88 -14.90 -24.74
C ILE A 216 14.86 -15.92 -23.60
N SER A 217 14.85 -15.44 -22.37
CA SER A 217 14.57 -16.25 -21.19
C SER A 217 13.51 -15.58 -20.35
N HIS A 218 12.69 -16.36 -19.67
CA HIS A 218 11.66 -15.82 -18.78
C HIS A 218 11.55 -16.67 -17.51
N ASN A 219 11.16 -16.02 -16.42
CA ASN A 219 10.93 -16.67 -15.14
C ASN A 219 9.72 -16.04 -14.47
N LEU A 220 8.63 -16.80 -14.40
CA LEU A 220 7.45 -16.44 -13.65
C LEU A 220 7.25 -17.45 -12.51
N ASP A 221 7.10 -16.97 -11.28
CA ASP A 221 6.60 -17.73 -10.14
C ASP A 221 5.67 -16.81 -9.35
N ALA A 222 4.38 -17.04 -9.48
CA ALA A 222 3.36 -16.26 -8.82
C ALA A 222 2.34 -17.15 -8.12
N SER A 223 1.76 -16.66 -7.05
CA SER A 223 0.72 -17.31 -6.27
C SER A 223 -0.51 -16.41 -6.20
N LEU A 224 -1.68 -17.00 -6.32
CA LEU A 224 -2.97 -16.34 -6.19
C LEU A 224 -3.86 -17.14 -5.25
N SER A 225 -4.58 -16.46 -4.37
CA SER A 225 -5.65 -16.99 -3.52
C SER A 225 -6.80 -16.00 -3.48
N CYS A 226 -8.03 -16.47 -3.62
CA CYS A 226 -9.19 -15.59 -3.55
C CYS A 226 -10.41 -16.34 -3.01
N VAL A 227 -11.21 -15.66 -2.17
CA VAL A 227 -12.46 -16.23 -1.65
C VAL A 227 -13.54 -16.32 -2.72
N ILE A 228 -13.49 -15.47 -3.74
CA ILE A 228 -14.38 -15.53 -4.88
C ILE A 228 -13.95 -16.70 -5.74
N PRO A 229 -14.87 -17.63 -6.09
CA PRO A 229 -14.59 -18.63 -7.08
C PRO A 229 -14.26 -17.95 -8.42
N TYR A 230 -13.16 -18.32 -8.99
CA TYR A 230 -12.78 -17.95 -10.34
C TYR A 230 -12.41 -19.20 -11.11
N SER A 231 -12.70 -19.23 -12.38
CA SER A 231 -12.24 -20.26 -13.29
C SER A 231 -11.09 -19.72 -14.11
N ILE A 232 -10.03 -20.49 -14.19
CA ILE A 232 -8.96 -20.23 -15.14
C ILE A 232 -9.27 -21.14 -16.33
N ASN A 233 -9.77 -20.52 -17.40
CA ASN A 233 -10.02 -21.21 -18.65
C ASN A 233 -8.82 -20.96 -19.56
N ILE A 234 -8.17 -22.03 -20.00
CA ILE A 234 -7.19 -21.97 -21.08
C ILE A 234 -7.98 -22.23 -22.34
N ASP A 235 -8.10 -21.24 -23.22
CA ASP A 235 -8.78 -21.42 -24.49
C ASP A 235 -7.99 -22.40 -25.39
N THR A 236 -8.60 -22.85 -26.50
CA THR A 236 -7.95 -23.75 -27.48
C THR A 236 -6.67 -23.13 -28.06
N ALA A 237 -6.39 -21.91 -27.73
CA ALA A 237 -5.28 -21.07 -28.11
C ALA A 237 -4.18 -20.99 -27.03
N GLY A 238 -4.24 -21.81 -25.97
CA GLY A 238 -3.28 -21.73 -24.87
C GLY A 238 -3.42 -20.44 -24.02
N LYS A 239 -4.38 -19.54 -24.33
CA LYS A 239 -4.50 -18.26 -23.65
C LYS A 239 -5.27 -18.40 -22.33
N PRO A 240 -4.66 -18.12 -21.19
CA PRO A 240 -5.36 -18.13 -19.93
C PRO A 240 -6.34 -16.95 -19.84
N SER A 241 -7.59 -17.24 -19.51
CA SER A 241 -8.59 -16.25 -19.11
C SER A 241 -9.02 -16.53 -17.68
N ILE A 242 -9.10 -15.48 -16.87
CA ILE A 242 -9.62 -15.57 -15.50
C ILE A 242 -11.03 -14.97 -15.52
N ASP A 243 -12.02 -15.82 -15.31
CA ASP A 243 -13.40 -15.40 -15.25
C ASP A 243 -13.83 -15.27 -13.78
N PHE A 244 -14.17 -14.06 -13.37
CA PHE A 244 -14.76 -13.78 -12.07
C PHE A 244 -16.27 -13.67 -12.20
N ALA A 245 -17.01 -14.30 -11.29
CA ALA A 245 -18.43 -14.08 -11.12
C ALA A 245 -18.65 -12.89 -10.14
N PRO A 246 -19.01 -11.69 -10.62
CA PRO A 246 -19.07 -10.49 -9.76
C PRO A 246 -20.06 -10.60 -8.58
N ASP A 247 -21.16 -11.35 -8.76
CA ASP A 247 -22.16 -11.63 -7.73
C ASP A 247 -21.70 -12.71 -6.72
N ALA A 248 -20.65 -13.45 -7.05
CA ALA A 248 -20.12 -14.50 -6.19
C ALA A 248 -19.45 -13.98 -4.92
N PHE A 249 -19.05 -12.70 -4.87
CA PHE A 249 -18.45 -12.13 -3.65
C PHE A 249 -19.44 -12.19 -2.48
N LEU A 250 -20.65 -11.67 -2.67
CA LEU A 250 -21.66 -11.67 -1.62
C LEU A 250 -22.09 -13.09 -1.18
N LYS A 251 -21.97 -14.07 -2.07
CA LYS A 251 -22.28 -15.47 -1.77
C LYS A 251 -21.13 -16.22 -1.10
N ASN A 252 -19.88 -15.79 -1.32
CA ASN A 252 -18.68 -16.54 -0.93
C ASN A 252 -17.77 -15.82 0.07
N TRP A 253 -18.14 -14.63 0.54
CA TRP A 253 -17.33 -13.87 1.52
C TRP A 253 -17.03 -14.70 2.79
N GLN A 254 -17.89 -15.64 3.15
CA GLN A 254 -17.70 -16.56 4.27
C GLN A 254 -16.48 -17.47 4.11
N ASN A 255 -16.00 -17.71 2.87
CA ASN A 255 -14.78 -18.46 2.63
C ASN A 255 -13.53 -17.75 3.19
N ALA A 256 -13.61 -16.45 3.50
CA ALA A 256 -12.56 -15.73 4.20
C ALA A 256 -12.21 -16.38 5.55
N PHE A 257 -13.21 -16.93 6.25
CA PHE A 257 -13.01 -17.63 7.52
C PHE A 257 -12.19 -18.93 7.40
N LYS A 258 -11.93 -19.43 6.19
CA LYS A 258 -10.99 -20.52 5.93
C LYS A 258 -9.54 -20.04 5.86
N ASN A 259 -9.32 -18.77 5.48
CA ASN A 259 -8.02 -18.11 5.36
C ASN A 259 -7.69 -17.37 6.66
N VAL A 260 -7.38 -18.10 7.72
CA VAL A 260 -7.14 -17.52 9.05
C VAL A 260 -5.70 -17.10 9.22
N GLY A 261 -5.52 -15.95 9.83
CA GLY A 261 -4.25 -15.41 10.24
C GLY A 261 -4.29 -14.78 11.62
N ALA A 262 -3.12 -14.40 12.10
CA ALA A 262 -2.96 -13.67 13.36
C ALA A 262 -1.92 -12.57 13.18
N ALA A 263 -2.12 -11.46 13.90
CA ALA A 263 -1.15 -10.38 13.97
C ALA A 263 -1.18 -9.72 15.35
N ILE A 264 -0.16 -8.92 15.63
CA ILE A 264 -0.07 -8.12 16.86
C ILE A 264 0.51 -6.75 16.56
N ASP A 265 -0.05 -5.73 17.23
CA ASP A 265 0.56 -4.41 17.34
C ASP A 265 1.05 -4.22 18.77
N LEU A 266 2.22 -3.60 18.91
CA LEU A 266 2.83 -3.25 20.18
C LEU A 266 3.15 -1.75 20.18
N GLY A 267 2.94 -1.09 21.32
CA GLY A 267 3.26 0.32 21.49
C GLY A 267 3.85 0.59 22.88
N PHE A 268 4.79 1.52 22.91
CA PHE A 268 5.41 2.02 24.15
C PHE A 268 5.54 3.54 24.05
N THR A 269 5.16 4.25 25.13
CA THR A 269 5.36 5.68 25.24
C THR A 269 5.99 6.00 26.60
N TYR A 270 7.06 6.80 26.56
CA TYR A 270 7.75 7.30 27.73
C TYR A 270 7.71 8.83 27.77
N ARG A 271 7.10 9.38 28.80
CA ARG A 271 7.07 10.82 29.09
C ARG A 271 8.27 11.18 29.92
N ILE A 272 9.27 11.80 29.31
CA ILE A 272 10.48 12.27 30.00
C ILE A 272 10.10 13.30 31.06
N ASN A 273 9.26 14.27 30.65
CA ASN A 273 8.67 15.27 31.52
C ASN A 273 7.31 15.73 30.93
N ASN A 274 6.75 16.86 31.42
CA ASN A 274 5.48 17.38 30.90
C ASN A 274 5.61 17.96 29.48
N MET A 275 6.82 18.28 29.04
CA MET A 275 7.11 18.86 27.73
C MET A 275 7.56 17.79 26.73
N PHE A 276 8.49 16.92 27.08
CA PHE A 276 9.12 15.97 26.18
C PHE A 276 8.68 14.53 26.44
N GLY A 277 8.57 13.77 25.38
CA GLY A 277 8.37 12.33 25.42
C GLY A 277 8.81 11.66 24.14
N VAL A 278 8.87 10.34 24.20
CA VAL A 278 9.22 9.46 23.07
C VAL A 278 8.20 8.34 23.00
N SER A 279 7.90 7.87 21.81
CA SER A 279 7.09 6.68 21.59
C SER A 279 7.71 5.76 20.56
N ALA A 280 7.44 4.46 20.67
CA ALA A 280 7.83 3.46 19.71
C ALA A 280 6.66 2.50 19.49
N SER A 281 6.46 2.09 18.26
CA SER A 281 5.41 1.14 17.88
C SER A 281 5.93 0.15 16.86
N VAL A 282 5.48 -1.10 16.99
CA VAL A 282 5.65 -2.16 15.99
C VAL A 282 4.26 -2.65 15.64
N LEU A 283 3.90 -2.62 14.37
CA LEU A 283 2.54 -2.83 13.88
C LEU A 283 2.51 -3.93 12.83
N ASP A 284 1.37 -4.62 12.79
CA ASP A 284 1.09 -5.62 11.76
C ASP A 284 2.13 -6.76 11.71
N LEU A 285 2.70 -7.14 12.87
CA LEU A 285 3.52 -8.36 12.96
C LEU A 285 2.61 -9.58 12.88
N GLY A 286 2.48 -10.16 11.71
CA GLY A 286 1.54 -11.25 11.52
C GLY A 286 1.60 -11.91 10.16
N PHE A 287 0.74 -12.90 10.00
CA PHE A 287 0.65 -13.74 8.81
C PHE A 287 -0.79 -14.16 8.55
N ILE A 288 -1.06 -14.59 7.31
CA ILE A 288 -2.31 -15.23 6.91
C ILE A 288 -1.98 -16.56 6.24
N ARG A 289 -2.73 -17.60 6.60
CA ARG A 289 -2.67 -18.90 5.93
C ARG A 289 -3.77 -18.98 4.88
N TRP A 290 -3.37 -18.97 3.62
CA TRP A 290 -4.23 -18.98 2.44
C TRP A 290 -4.61 -20.41 2.07
N LYS A 291 -5.90 -20.72 2.01
CA LYS A 291 -6.43 -22.08 1.76
C LYS A 291 -7.45 -22.12 0.64
N THR A 292 -8.05 -20.99 0.26
CA THR A 292 -9.18 -20.91 -0.66
C THR A 292 -8.73 -20.60 -2.08
N ASN A 293 -9.13 -21.44 -3.04
CA ASN A 293 -8.89 -21.24 -4.47
C ASN A 293 -7.44 -20.80 -4.75
N ASN A 294 -6.49 -21.62 -4.27
CA ASN A 294 -5.07 -21.35 -4.44
C ASN A 294 -4.60 -21.85 -5.79
N TYR A 295 -3.92 -20.98 -6.54
CA TYR A 295 -3.26 -21.32 -7.79
C TYR A 295 -1.82 -20.84 -7.78
N ARG A 296 -0.96 -21.56 -8.45
CA ARG A 296 0.42 -21.18 -8.72
C ARG A 296 0.63 -21.12 -10.23
N PHE A 297 1.21 -20.01 -10.64
CA PHE A 297 1.63 -19.75 -12.01
C PHE A 297 3.14 -19.87 -12.06
N LYS A 298 3.66 -20.75 -12.88
CA LYS A 298 5.09 -20.96 -13.01
C LYS A 298 5.46 -21.07 -14.48
N SER A 299 6.59 -20.45 -14.88
CA SER A 299 7.18 -20.75 -16.16
C SER A 299 7.50 -22.23 -16.25
N SER A 300 7.15 -22.86 -17.34
CA SER A 300 7.60 -24.20 -17.67
C SER A 300 8.50 -24.17 -18.91
N THR A 301 9.29 -25.22 -19.08
CA THR A 301 9.97 -25.53 -20.33
C THR A 301 9.02 -26.43 -21.10
N ALA A 302 8.64 -26.03 -22.32
CA ALA A 302 7.82 -26.92 -23.15
C ALA A 302 8.63 -28.17 -23.56
N ASP A 303 8.00 -29.35 -23.47
CA ASP A 303 8.63 -30.63 -23.82
C ASP A 303 9.04 -30.75 -25.31
N SER A 304 8.67 -29.77 -26.14
CA SER A 304 8.82 -29.83 -27.60
C SER A 304 9.22 -28.50 -28.26
N GLY A 305 9.84 -27.56 -27.54
CA GLY A 305 10.28 -26.29 -28.10
C GLY A 305 11.80 -26.16 -28.31
N PRO A 306 12.28 -25.12 -28.99
CA PRO A 306 13.71 -24.86 -29.20
C PRO A 306 14.34 -24.24 -27.94
N TYR A 307 14.15 -24.91 -26.79
CA TYR A 307 14.63 -24.42 -25.49
C TYR A 307 15.99 -25.03 -25.15
N TYR A 308 16.83 -24.22 -24.51
CA TYR A 308 18.03 -24.68 -23.82
C TYR A 308 17.70 -25.22 -22.42
N ASP A 309 18.64 -25.95 -21.83
CA ASP A 309 18.48 -26.55 -20.49
C ASP A 309 18.12 -25.52 -19.38
N ASP A 310 18.45 -24.24 -19.57
CA ASP A 310 18.14 -23.14 -18.69
C ASP A 310 16.75 -22.51 -18.93
N GLY A 311 15.98 -23.05 -19.90
CA GLY A 311 14.66 -22.52 -20.28
C GLY A 311 14.70 -21.30 -21.19
N SER A 312 15.88 -20.93 -21.70
CA SER A 312 16.00 -19.89 -22.74
C SER A 312 15.71 -20.49 -24.14
N PHE A 313 15.34 -19.63 -25.08
CA PHE A 313 15.10 -20.02 -26.46
C PHE A 313 15.60 -18.95 -27.44
N ILE A 314 15.95 -19.36 -28.66
CA ILE A 314 16.32 -18.42 -29.72
C ILE A 314 15.09 -18.15 -30.59
N PHE A 315 14.79 -16.87 -30.77
CA PHE A 315 13.81 -16.38 -31.71
C PHE A 315 14.52 -15.72 -32.89
N ASN A 316 14.44 -16.32 -34.07
CA ASN A 316 15.16 -15.88 -35.28
C ASN A 316 14.41 -14.83 -36.10
N GLY A 317 13.42 -14.16 -35.48
CA GLY A 317 12.57 -13.19 -36.16
C GLY A 317 11.27 -13.78 -36.67
N LEU A 318 10.45 -12.91 -37.27
CA LEU A 318 9.20 -13.29 -37.92
C LEU A 318 9.48 -13.69 -39.37
N SER A 319 8.91 -14.77 -39.79
CA SER A 319 8.86 -15.12 -41.20
C SER A 319 7.90 -14.18 -41.97
N GLN A 320 8.01 -14.20 -43.31
CA GLN A 320 7.06 -13.40 -44.10
C GLN A 320 5.61 -13.89 -43.90
N GLU A 321 5.42 -15.19 -43.69
CA GLU A 321 4.14 -15.81 -43.36
C GLU A 321 3.61 -15.33 -41.99
N ASP A 322 4.49 -15.16 -40.99
CA ASP A 322 4.12 -14.62 -39.67
C ASP A 322 3.71 -13.13 -39.76
N ILE A 323 4.36 -12.36 -40.66
CA ILE A 323 4.01 -10.95 -40.89
C ILE A 323 2.66 -10.83 -41.59
N GLU A 324 2.41 -11.66 -42.57
CA GLU A 324 1.11 -11.74 -43.26
C GLU A 324 0.01 -12.15 -42.27
N GLN A 325 0.25 -13.16 -41.45
CA GLN A 325 -0.68 -13.60 -40.42
C GLN A 325 -0.93 -12.54 -39.34
N LEU A 326 0.07 -11.72 -38.98
CA LEU A 326 -0.09 -10.59 -38.07
C LEU A 326 -1.08 -9.56 -38.66
N SER A 327 -1.04 -9.36 -40.00
CA SER A 327 -1.96 -8.44 -40.68
C SER A 327 -3.37 -9.03 -40.79
N ASP A 328 -3.50 -10.31 -41.11
CA ASP A 328 -4.77 -10.96 -41.41
C ASP A 328 -5.49 -11.45 -40.14
N ASP A 329 -4.78 -12.03 -39.19
CA ASP A 329 -5.30 -12.48 -37.90
C ASP A 329 -4.33 -12.18 -36.72
N PRO A 330 -4.37 -10.97 -36.16
CA PRO A 330 -3.53 -10.59 -35.01
C PRO A 330 -3.73 -11.47 -33.78
N LYS A 331 -4.86 -12.22 -33.70
CA LYS A 331 -5.11 -13.12 -32.56
C LYS A 331 -4.35 -14.44 -32.73
N GLU A 332 -4.32 -14.99 -33.93
CA GLU A 332 -3.58 -16.21 -34.24
C GLU A 332 -2.07 -15.98 -34.09
N PHE A 333 -1.57 -14.83 -34.54
CA PHE A 333 -0.19 -14.43 -34.32
C PHE A 333 0.11 -14.31 -32.82
N GLY A 334 -0.79 -13.68 -32.03
CA GLY A 334 -0.64 -13.59 -30.57
C GLY A 334 -0.56 -14.95 -29.88
N LYS A 335 -1.21 -15.99 -30.42
CA LYS A 335 -1.08 -17.38 -29.94
C LYS A 335 0.33 -17.91 -30.13
N LYS A 336 0.86 -17.84 -31.38
CA LYS A 336 2.22 -18.28 -31.67
C LYS A 336 3.25 -17.65 -30.74
N VAL A 337 3.13 -16.36 -30.47
CA VAL A 337 4.02 -15.67 -29.51
C VAL A 337 3.87 -16.23 -28.10
N LEU A 338 2.64 -16.52 -27.65
CA LEU A 338 2.40 -17.07 -26.31
C LEU A 338 2.92 -18.51 -26.16
N ASP A 339 2.97 -19.28 -27.23
CA ASP A 339 3.52 -20.63 -27.22
C ASP A 339 5.02 -20.65 -26.86
N TYR A 340 5.73 -19.54 -27.09
CA TYR A 340 7.12 -19.37 -26.64
C TYR A 340 7.23 -19.03 -25.11
N PHE A 341 6.10 -18.81 -24.42
CA PHE A 341 6.07 -18.50 -23.00
C PHE A 341 5.15 -19.47 -22.24
N PRO A 342 5.49 -20.77 -22.21
CA PRO A 342 4.64 -21.76 -21.59
C PRO A 342 4.51 -21.52 -20.09
N LEU A 343 3.27 -21.61 -19.60
CA LEU A 343 2.93 -21.39 -18.20
C LEU A 343 2.21 -22.61 -17.63
N ASP A 344 2.76 -23.15 -16.57
CA ASP A 344 2.06 -24.11 -15.72
C ASP A 344 1.14 -23.38 -14.76
N ILE A 345 -0.15 -23.63 -14.88
CA ILE A 345 -1.18 -23.06 -13.99
C ILE A 345 -1.81 -24.22 -13.23
N ASN A 346 -1.41 -24.39 -11.99
CA ASN A 346 -1.84 -25.52 -11.19
C ASN A 346 -2.53 -25.08 -9.89
N PRO A 347 -3.56 -25.82 -9.42
CA PRO A 347 -4.03 -25.70 -8.07
C PRO A 347 -2.87 -25.88 -7.10
N ALA A 348 -2.78 -25.01 -6.08
CA ALA A 348 -1.69 -25.02 -5.13
C ALA A 348 -2.16 -25.44 -3.74
N PRO A 349 -1.32 -26.09 -2.93
CA PRO A 349 -1.63 -26.37 -1.54
C PRO A 349 -1.75 -25.07 -0.73
N ALA A 350 -2.32 -25.17 0.46
CA ALA A 350 -2.37 -24.05 1.39
C ALA A 350 -0.96 -23.55 1.72
N TYR A 351 -0.79 -22.23 1.71
CA TYR A 351 0.49 -21.59 2.03
C TYR A 351 0.30 -20.45 3.03
N THR A 352 1.38 -20.02 3.64
CA THR A 352 1.39 -18.92 4.61
C THR A 352 2.23 -17.77 4.07
N ASP A 353 1.72 -16.55 4.15
CA ASP A 353 2.48 -15.35 3.85
C ASP A 353 2.32 -14.30 4.94
N MET A 354 3.37 -13.50 5.12
CA MET A 354 3.38 -12.43 6.10
C MET A 354 2.72 -11.17 5.55
N ILE A 355 1.96 -10.49 6.39
CA ILE A 355 1.47 -9.14 6.08
C ILE A 355 2.60 -8.11 6.23
N SER A 356 2.40 -6.92 5.66
CA SER A 356 3.42 -5.86 5.67
C SER A 356 3.55 -5.23 7.06
N GLY A 357 4.62 -5.58 7.78
CA GLY A 357 4.93 -5.02 9.09
C GLY A 357 5.51 -3.60 9.01
N ARG A 358 5.26 -2.80 10.05
CA ARG A 358 5.73 -1.41 10.18
C ARG A 358 6.32 -1.18 11.57
N PHE A 359 7.31 -0.31 11.66
CA PHE A 359 7.75 0.22 12.94
C PHE A 359 7.84 1.73 12.89
N LEU A 360 7.54 2.37 14.01
CA LEU A 360 7.47 3.81 14.18
C LEU A 360 8.23 4.20 15.42
N VAL A 361 8.99 5.29 15.34
CA VAL A 361 9.66 5.91 16.49
C VAL A 361 9.42 7.40 16.43
N GLU A 362 8.76 7.95 17.46
CA GLU A 362 8.41 9.36 17.56
C GLU A 362 9.11 10.00 18.75
N GLY A 363 9.65 11.20 18.56
CA GLY A 363 9.98 12.15 19.60
C GLY A 363 9.03 13.33 19.54
N TYR A 364 8.52 13.79 20.68
CA TYR A 364 7.60 14.92 20.70
C TYR A 364 7.92 15.95 21.79
N CYS A 365 7.51 17.20 21.52
CA CYS A 365 7.61 18.35 22.42
C CYS A 365 6.26 19.05 22.56
N ASN A 366 5.66 19.05 23.77
CA ASN A 366 4.48 19.81 24.10
C ASN A 366 4.90 21.23 24.56
N LEU A 367 4.90 22.22 23.66
CA LEU A 367 5.21 23.61 24.04
C LEU A 367 4.13 24.18 24.97
N SER A 368 2.91 23.75 24.79
CA SER A 368 1.78 24.13 25.66
C SER A 368 0.73 23.01 25.65
N LYS A 369 -0.37 23.23 26.39
CA LYS A 369 -1.54 22.34 26.30
C LYS A 369 -2.20 22.33 24.90
N TYR A 370 -1.91 23.33 24.07
CA TYR A 370 -2.50 23.52 22.76
C TYR A 370 -1.58 23.07 21.62
N HIS A 371 -0.26 23.14 21.80
CA HIS A 371 0.72 22.97 20.71
C HIS A 371 1.69 21.84 21.01
N ARG A 372 1.74 20.86 20.10
CA ARG A 372 2.74 19.79 20.09
C ARG A 372 3.51 19.81 18.78
N PHE A 373 4.82 19.67 18.86
CA PHE A 373 5.69 19.36 17.74
C PHE A 373 6.18 17.93 17.87
N SER A 374 6.25 17.22 16.76
CA SER A 374 6.69 15.82 16.71
C SER A 374 7.63 15.59 15.54
N ALA A 375 8.56 14.65 15.73
CA ALA A 375 9.39 14.10 14.69
C ALA A 375 9.22 12.57 14.72
N LEU A 376 8.85 11.98 13.59
CA LEU A 376 8.54 10.56 13.45
C LEU A 376 9.42 9.93 12.40
N PHE A 377 10.08 8.83 12.75
CA PHE A 377 10.70 7.91 11.82
C PHE A 377 9.81 6.69 11.68
N GLN A 378 9.49 6.31 10.44
CA GLN A 378 8.74 5.11 10.11
C GLN A 378 9.53 4.24 9.14
N GLY A 379 9.55 2.94 9.40
CA GLY A 379 10.04 1.93 8.48
C GLY A 379 8.96 0.91 8.15
N ARG A 380 8.77 0.63 6.87
CA ARG A 380 7.87 -0.42 6.37
C ARG A 380 8.68 -1.51 5.69
N ILE A 381 8.31 -2.77 5.93
CA ILE A 381 8.94 -3.92 5.29
C ILE A 381 7.94 -4.56 4.34
N VAL A 382 8.21 -4.49 3.03
CA VAL A 382 7.40 -5.10 1.98
C VAL A 382 8.32 -5.87 1.03
N ASN A 383 8.01 -7.13 0.74
CA ASN A 383 8.82 -7.97 -0.15
C ASN A 383 10.33 -7.97 0.19
N LYS A 384 10.66 -8.00 1.48
CA LYS A 384 12.04 -7.90 1.99
C LYS A 384 12.73 -6.56 1.68
N GLN A 385 12.01 -5.57 1.18
CA GLN A 385 12.51 -4.21 0.98
C GLN A 385 12.13 -3.34 2.18
N PHE A 386 13.10 -2.60 2.66
CA PHE A 386 12.91 -1.60 3.71
C PHE A 386 12.61 -0.23 3.09
N ILE A 387 11.47 0.35 3.47
CA ILE A 387 10.99 1.64 2.97
C ILE A 387 10.92 2.61 4.15
N PRO A 388 11.94 3.48 4.30
CA PRO A 388 11.95 4.50 5.35
C PRO A 388 11.16 5.73 4.95
N SER A 389 10.58 6.40 5.95
CA SER A 389 10.07 7.78 5.85
C SER A 389 10.38 8.55 7.14
N PHE A 390 10.49 9.87 7.01
CA PHE A 390 10.69 10.78 8.13
C PHE A 390 9.67 11.91 8.04
N THR A 391 8.98 12.18 9.14
CA THR A 391 7.92 13.19 9.20
C THR A 391 8.17 14.14 10.36
N VAL A 392 8.03 15.43 10.13
CA VAL A 392 7.88 16.43 11.18
C VAL A 392 6.46 16.95 11.17
N ALA A 393 5.90 17.19 12.33
CA ALA A 393 4.51 17.63 12.45
C ALA A 393 4.30 18.64 13.58
N TRP A 394 3.34 19.52 13.34
CA TRP A 394 2.73 20.34 14.36
C TRP A 394 1.27 19.94 14.53
N ASN A 395 0.84 19.71 15.77
CA ASN A 395 -0.55 19.49 16.13
C ASN A 395 -1.02 20.56 17.09
N GLY A 396 -2.10 21.24 16.73
CA GLY A 396 -2.74 22.29 17.49
C GLY A 396 -4.14 21.88 17.93
N ASN A 397 -4.42 21.94 19.26
CA ASN A 397 -5.74 21.67 19.81
C ASN A 397 -6.30 22.97 20.41
N PHE A 398 -7.33 23.53 19.80
CA PHE A 398 -7.93 24.79 20.19
C PHE A 398 -9.30 24.56 20.83
N LEU A 399 -9.43 25.02 22.09
CA LEU A 399 -10.66 24.93 22.89
C LEU A 399 -11.22 23.50 23.07
N ASN A 400 -10.47 22.46 22.73
CA ASN A 400 -10.94 21.07 22.56
C ASN A 400 -12.10 20.93 21.56
N ILE A 401 -12.23 21.87 20.62
CA ILE A 401 -13.19 21.86 19.52
C ILE A 401 -12.46 21.59 18.23
N PHE A 402 -11.36 22.30 17.97
CA PHE A 402 -10.58 22.15 16.74
C PHE A 402 -9.29 21.39 17.02
N ASP A 403 -9.07 20.29 16.31
CA ASP A 403 -7.80 19.57 16.27
C ASP A 403 -7.19 19.76 14.88
N LEU A 404 -6.13 20.55 14.79
CA LEU A 404 -5.45 20.86 13.55
C LEU A 404 -4.09 20.17 13.53
N CYS A 405 -3.72 19.60 12.42
CA CYS A 405 -2.41 19.01 12.21
C CYS A 405 -1.82 19.46 10.87
N VAL A 406 -0.55 19.85 10.90
CA VAL A 406 0.25 20.07 9.69
C VAL A 406 1.48 19.21 9.81
N SER A 407 1.78 18.44 8.77
CA SER A 407 2.92 17.53 8.72
C SER A 407 3.69 17.72 7.43
N TYR A 408 4.99 17.42 7.47
CA TYR A 408 5.83 17.36 6.28
C TYR A 408 6.60 16.05 6.29
N THR A 409 6.40 15.24 5.25
CA THR A 409 6.95 13.89 5.16
C THR A 409 7.96 13.78 4.02
N LEU A 410 9.15 13.33 4.36
CA LEU A 410 10.17 12.88 3.43
C LEU A 410 10.05 11.37 3.27
N SER A 411 9.77 10.90 2.08
CA SER A 411 9.75 9.48 1.73
C SER A 411 10.58 9.22 0.48
N ARG A 412 10.89 7.95 0.23
CA ARG A 412 11.74 7.57 -0.90
C ARG A 412 11.19 8.15 -2.21
N ARG A 413 11.95 9.07 -2.84
CA ARG A 413 11.64 9.75 -4.11
C ARG A 413 10.39 10.64 -4.11
N SER A 414 9.84 10.94 -2.95
CA SER A 414 8.74 11.90 -2.79
C SER A 414 9.08 12.89 -1.69
N TYR A 415 9.32 14.12 -2.06
CA TYR A 415 9.81 15.17 -1.15
C TYR A 415 8.79 16.30 -0.94
N GLY A 416 7.67 16.29 -1.64
CA GLY A 416 6.66 17.36 -1.58
C GLY A 416 5.39 16.96 -0.82
N ASN A 417 5.50 16.23 0.29
CA ASN A 417 4.33 15.72 1.00
C ASN A 417 3.97 16.62 2.18
N LEU A 418 3.11 17.59 1.94
CA LEU A 418 2.55 18.48 2.96
C LEU A 418 1.21 17.92 3.43
N GLY A 419 1.19 17.30 4.59
CA GLY A 419 -0.02 16.75 5.20
C GLY A 419 -0.80 17.78 5.99
N VAL A 420 -2.13 17.68 5.93
CA VAL A 420 -3.06 18.51 6.71
C VAL A 420 -4.15 17.63 7.30
N GLY A 421 -4.40 17.79 8.58
CA GLY A 421 -5.49 17.14 9.30
C GLY A 421 -6.37 18.18 10.01
N VAL A 422 -7.68 18.01 9.89
CA VAL A 422 -8.68 18.83 10.58
C VAL A 422 -9.63 17.92 11.32
N GLY A 423 -9.78 18.14 12.62
CA GLY A 423 -10.78 17.51 13.48
C GLY A 423 -11.71 18.57 14.10
N LEU A 424 -12.99 18.25 14.17
CA LEU A 424 -14.02 19.10 14.72
C LEU A 424 -14.81 18.32 15.78
N ASN A 425 -14.67 18.72 17.04
CA ASN A 425 -15.36 18.13 18.19
C ASN A 425 -16.58 18.98 18.57
N LEU A 426 -17.76 18.50 18.23
CA LEU A 426 -19.05 19.16 18.53
C LEU A 426 -19.79 18.41 19.65
N GLY A 427 -19.29 18.54 20.88
CA GLY A 427 -19.83 17.82 22.04
C GLY A 427 -19.48 16.34 22.03
N VAL A 428 -20.40 15.48 21.60
CA VAL A 428 -20.19 14.04 21.44
C VAL A 428 -19.80 13.65 20.01
N PHE A 429 -19.99 14.55 19.03
CA PHE A 429 -19.66 14.31 17.63
C PHE A 429 -18.23 14.75 17.34
N HIS A 430 -17.44 13.85 16.80
CA HIS A 430 -16.11 14.14 16.31
C HIS A 430 -16.03 13.81 14.82
N LEU A 431 -15.90 14.84 14.00
CA LEU A 431 -15.69 14.76 12.56
C LEU A 431 -14.23 15.01 12.26
N TYR A 432 -13.66 14.30 11.30
CA TYR A 432 -12.29 14.58 10.88
C TYR A 432 -12.06 14.29 9.40
N ALA A 433 -11.13 15.02 8.84
CA ALA A 433 -10.59 14.80 7.51
C ALA A 433 -9.08 15.04 7.51
N VAL A 434 -8.34 14.14 6.89
CA VAL A 434 -6.87 14.15 6.88
C VAL A 434 -6.38 13.81 5.48
N THR A 435 -5.33 14.50 5.06
CA THR A 435 -4.54 14.12 3.89
C THR A 435 -3.05 14.22 4.24
N ASP A 436 -2.24 13.32 3.74
CA ASP A 436 -0.78 13.38 3.88
C ASP A 436 -0.12 14.28 2.82
N ASN A 437 -0.89 14.70 1.81
CA ASN A 437 -0.43 15.63 0.79
C ASN A 437 -1.58 16.51 0.27
N ILE A 438 -1.73 17.69 0.89
CA ILE A 438 -2.76 18.66 0.48
C ILE A 438 -2.55 19.18 -0.95
N LEU A 439 -1.31 19.20 -1.43
CA LEU A 439 -0.99 19.63 -2.78
C LEU A 439 -1.55 18.68 -3.84
N SER A 440 -1.82 17.42 -3.47
CA SER A 440 -2.47 16.46 -4.35
C SER A 440 -3.95 16.76 -4.60
N LEU A 441 -4.56 17.55 -3.73
CA LEU A 441 -5.95 17.98 -3.84
C LEU A 441 -6.09 19.30 -4.63
N ALA A 442 -4.97 19.97 -4.94
CA ALA A 442 -4.99 21.19 -5.72
C ALA A 442 -5.52 20.89 -7.14
N HIS A 443 -6.53 21.63 -7.55
CA HIS A 443 -7.15 21.48 -8.86
C HIS A 443 -6.18 21.97 -9.94
N ASP A 444 -5.82 21.07 -10.85
CA ASP A 444 -5.19 21.43 -12.11
C ASP A 444 -6.27 21.34 -13.20
N LYS A 445 -6.56 22.46 -13.90
CA LYS A 445 -7.60 22.53 -14.93
C LYS A 445 -7.46 21.45 -16.02
N ASN A 446 -6.23 20.96 -16.22
CA ASN A 446 -5.90 19.98 -17.25
C ASN A 446 -5.88 18.54 -16.73
N THR A 447 -6.33 18.28 -15.49
CA THR A 447 -6.32 16.95 -14.90
C THR A 447 -7.70 16.64 -14.31
N PRO A 448 -8.46 15.70 -14.92
CA PRO A 448 -9.86 15.42 -14.50
C PRO A 448 -9.96 14.93 -13.05
N ILE A 449 -8.88 14.33 -12.51
CA ILE A 449 -8.79 13.86 -11.14
C ILE A 449 -7.49 14.39 -10.55
N SER A 450 -7.58 15.45 -9.76
CA SER A 450 -6.41 16.11 -9.16
C SER A 450 -5.53 15.18 -8.30
N LEU A 451 -6.13 14.17 -7.64
CA LEU A 451 -5.41 13.14 -6.88
C LEU A 451 -4.35 12.40 -7.69
N LEU A 452 -4.59 12.19 -9.00
CA LEU A 452 -3.65 11.52 -9.89
C LEU A 452 -2.53 12.43 -10.40
N SER A 453 -2.60 13.73 -10.15
CA SER A 453 -1.53 14.68 -10.50
C SER A 453 -0.34 14.66 -9.55
N ALA A 454 -0.46 14.00 -8.40
CA ALA A 454 0.56 13.92 -7.38
C ALA A 454 1.22 12.52 -7.30
N LYS A 455 2.47 12.47 -6.84
CA LYS A 455 3.16 11.21 -6.56
C LYS A 455 2.63 10.50 -5.32
N ASN A 456 2.07 11.26 -4.39
CA ASN A 456 1.41 10.79 -3.19
C ASN A 456 0.07 11.48 -3.05
N ALA A 457 -0.97 10.71 -2.80
CA ALA A 457 -2.27 11.22 -2.42
C ALA A 457 -2.88 10.30 -1.37
N ASN A 458 -3.54 10.89 -0.38
CA ASN A 458 -4.25 10.14 0.64
C ASN A 458 -5.41 10.99 1.13
N ILE A 459 -6.52 10.33 1.40
CA ILE A 459 -7.66 10.92 2.09
C ILE A 459 -8.08 9.94 3.17
N GLN A 460 -8.17 10.44 4.39
CA GLN A 460 -8.70 9.69 5.51
C GLN A 460 -9.73 10.55 6.23
N THR A 461 -10.92 10.01 6.43
CA THR A 461 -12.04 10.76 7.02
C THR A 461 -12.96 9.85 7.82
N GLY A 462 -13.72 10.45 8.71
CA GLY A 462 -14.72 9.70 9.45
C GLY A 462 -15.50 10.48 10.49
N ILE A 463 -16.47 9.79 11.09
CA ILE A 463 -17.40 10.26 12.08
C ILE A 463 -17.33 9.36 13.32
N VAL A 464 -17.03 9.97 14.47
CA VAL A 464 -16.90 9.26 15.74
C VAL A 464 -17.75 9.96 16.78
N PHE A 465 -18.32 9.19 17.68
CA PHE A 465 -18.97 9.68 18.87
C PHE A 465 -18.05 9.44 20.06
N ASP A 466 -17.59 10.46 20.76
CA ASP A 466 -16.76 10.35 21.95
C ASP A 466 -17.40 11.03 23.16
N TRP A 467 -17.08 10.54 24.36
CA TRP A 467 -17.66 11.08 25.59
C TRP A 467 -16.71 10.98 26.79
N GLY A 468 -16.96 11.82 27.77
CA GLY A 468 -16.27 11.79 29.05
C GLY A 468 -14.83 12.27 28.96
N LYS A 469 -14.60 13.57 28.94
CA LYS A 469 -13.26 14.19 28.81
C LYS A 469 -12.33 13.78 29.94
N VAL A 470 -11.18 13.19 29.62
CA VAL A 470 -10.13 12.79 30.56
C VAL A 470 -8.87 13.61 30.30
N LYS A 471 -8.22 14.05 31.38
CA LYS A 471 -6.95 14.76 31.26
C LYS A 471 -5.79 13.84 31.63
N GLU A 472 -4.75 13.88 30.81
CA GLU A 472 -3.50 13.23 31.13
C GLU A 472 -2.88 13.81 32.40
N LYS A 473 -2.43 12.96 33.31
CA LYS A 473 -1.88 13.41 34.61
C LYS A 473 -0.60 14.23 34.40
N LYS A 474 -0.50 15.39 35.05
CA LYS A 474 0.74 16.17 35.08
C LYS A 474 1.77 15.43 35.91
N LEU A 475 2.99 15.34 35.40
CA LEU A 475 4.13 14.84 36.16
C LEU A 475 4.50 15.89 37.22
N LYS A 476 4.72 15.43 38.44
CA LYS A 476 5.30 16.30 39.48
C LYS A 476 6.69 16.74 39.00
N ARG A 477 7.03 18.02 39.16
CA ARG A 477 8.42 18.47 38.93
C ARG A 477 9.28 17.70 39.91
N ASP A 478 10.32 17.03 39.38
CA ASP A 478 11.37 16.49 40.22
C ASP A 478 11.96 17.71 40.97
N LYS A 479 11.85 17.74 42.28
CA LYS A 479 12.60 18.67 43.06
C LYS A 479 14.05 18.23 42.91
N TYR A 480 14.80 18.88 42.03
CA TYR A 480 16.25 18.75 42.03
C TYR A 480 16.66 19.13 43.45
N LYS A 481 17.16 18.19 44.24
CA LYS A 481 17.94 18.48 45.40
C LYS A 481 19.08 19.39 44.93
N LYS A 482 19.08 20.64 45.33
CA LYS A 482 20.27 21.46 45.23
C LYS A 482 21.36 20.64 45.91
N ILE A 483 22.33 20.17 45.16
CA ILE A 483 23.59 19.70 45.69
C ILE A 483 24.21 20.98 46.22
N VAL A 484 24.08 21.21 47.52
CA VAL A 484 24.88 22.21 48.22
C VAL A 484 26.26 21.59 48.23
N VAL A 485 27.13 22.06 47.38
CA VAL A 485 28.56 21.85 47.51
C VAL A 485 28.97 22.71 48.71
N ASP A 486 29.13 22.12 49.88
CA ASP A 486 29.81 22.78 50.96
C ASP A 486 31.25 22.99 50.51
N GLU A 487 31.63 24.21 50.20
CA GLU A 487 33.02 24.65 50.05
C GLU A 487 33.60 24.74 51.47
N ASP A 488 34.41 23.75 51.84
CA ASP A 488 35.40 23.85 52.89
C ASP A 488 36.73 24.46 52.37
#